data_018751f77b570537dbf47f798af83016
#
_entry.id   018751f77b570537dbf47f798af83016
#
_cell.length_a   1.000
_cell.length_b   1.000
_cell.length_c   1.000
_cell.angle_alpha   90.00
_cell.angle_beta   90.00
_cell.angle_gamma   90.00
#
_symmetry.space_group_name_H-M   'P 1'
#
loop_
_entity.id
_entity.type
_entity.pdbx_description
1 polymer ?
#
loop_
_entity_poly.entity_id
_entity_poly.type
_entity_poly.pdbx_seq_one_letter_code
_entity_poly.pdbx_strand_id
1 'polypeptide(L)'
;GVIGATIPGIPAILIGRSSTFAWGITASYLDDQDLYLERLDPQDPTLYLTEDGAVPFETRDSVLTIKNAAPVTLTLLWANGRPVVPGNAFGLNNIRPAGHEFTLAWTGLAVNDQSVAAVIGVMRAPDVASGRLALAGLSAPSMNYTLADTMHIALVSAGHMPVRDPAHETL
;
A
#
# COMPACT_ATOMS: atom_id res chain seq x y z
N GLY A 1 3.78 28.15 -12.69
CA GLY A 1 4.79 27.11 -12.42
C GLY A 1 4.66 26.60 -10.99
N VAL A 2 5.22 25.42 -10.73
CA VAL A 2 5.26 24.77 -9.43
C VAL A 2 6.73 24.60 -9.02
N ILE A 3 7.04 24.75 -7.74
CA ILE A 3 8.36 24.51 -7.16
C ILE A 3 8.22 23.65 -5.90
N GLY A 4 9.15 22.73 -5.69
CA GLY A 4 9.14 21.87 -4.51
C GLY A 4 10.05 20.67 -4.64
N ALA A 5 9.81 19.66 -3.81
CA ALA A 5 10.57 18.42 -3.75
C ALA A 5 9.70 17.20 -4.13
N THR A 6 10.36 16.21 -4.72
CA THR A 6 9.78 14.91 -5.05
C THR A 6 10.74 13.81 -4.65
N ILE A 7 10.31 12.56 -4.79
CA ILE A 7 11.15 11.37 -4.67
C ILE A 7 11.25 10.67 -6.02
N PRO A 8 12.37 9.97 -6.32
CA PRO A 8 12.51 9.23 -7.55
C PRO A 8 11.36 8.24 -7.77
N GLY A 9 10.81 8.22 -8.98
CA GLY A 9 9.71 7.34 -9.36
C GLY A 9 8.31 7.95 -9.23
N ILE A 10 8.14 9.06 -8.50
CA ILE A 10 6.84 9.75 -8.39
C ILE A 10 6.79 10.92 -9.38
N PRO A 11 5.84 10.94 -10.33
CA PRO A 11 5.75 11.98 -11.37
C PRO A 11 5.00 13.24 -10.87
N ALA A 12 5.23 13.65 -9.63
CA ALA A 12 4.60 14.81 -9.00
C ALA A 12 5.53 15.46 -7.97
N ILE A 13 5.31 16.75 -7.70
CA ILE A 13 5.91 17.44 -6.56
C ILE A 13 5.10 17.08 -5.31
N LEU A 14 5.75 16.40 -4.35
CA LEU A 14 5.09 15.92 -3.13
C LEU A 14 4.96 16.99 -2.03
N ILE A 15 5.94 17.87 -1.95
CA ILE A 15 5.96 19.02 -1.03
C ILE A 15 6.32 20.23 -1.85
N GLY A 16 5.46 21.24 -1.90
CA GLY A 16 5.71 22.38 -2.76
C GLY A 16 4.66 23.46 -2.75
N ARG A 17 4.78 24.33 -3.73
CA ARG A 17 3.82 25.40 -3.95
C ARG A 17 3.74 25.83 -5.41
N SER A 18 2.60 26.39 -5.77
CA SER A 18 2.41 27.26 -6.93
C SER A 18 2.48 28.73 -6.52
N SER A 19 1.98 29.64 -7.38
CA SER A 19 1.81 31.05 -7.02
C SER A 19 0.67 31.29 -6.02
N THR A 20 -0.32 30.40 -5.95
CA THR A 20 -1.57 30.60 -5.18
C THR A 20 -1.84 29.52 -4.15
N PHE A 21 -1.17 28.36 -4.22
CA PHE A 21 -1.46 27.19 -3.41
C PHE A 21 -0.17 26.51 -2.96
N ALA A 22 -0.11 26.06 -1.71
CA ALA A 22 1.01 25.32 -1.12
C ALA A 22 0.52 24.05 -0.42
N TRP A 23 1.38 23.02 -0.43
CA TRP A 23 1.11 21.76 0.24
C TRP A 23 2.36 21.16 0.87
N GLY A 24 2.19 20.52 2.02
CA GLY A 24 3.21 19.75 2.72
C GLY A 24 2.63 18.42 3.17
N ILE A 25 3.48 17.42 3.37
CA ILE A 25 3.05 16.09 3.80
C ILE A 25 3.83 15.62 5.03
N THR A 26 3.15 14.78 5.84
CA THR A 26 3.76 13.93 6.87
C THR A 26 3.05 12.57 6.87
N ALA A 27 3.69 11.54 7.44
CA ALA A 27 3.01 10.26 7.63
C ALA A 27 1.83 10.42 8.60
N SER A 28 0.68 9.84 8.28
CA SER A 28 -0.50 9.85 9.14
C SER A 28 -0.59 8.65 10.07
N TYR A 29 0.12 7.57 9.76
CA TYR A 29 0.10 6.30 10.50
C TYR A 29 -1.31 5.73 10.66
N LEU A 30 -2.16 5.88 9.63
CA LEU A 30 -3.43 5.16 9.59
C LEU A 30 -3.15 3.67 9.54
N ASP A 31 -3.99 2.92 10.23
CA ASP A 31 -3.91 1.46 10.27
C ASP A 31 -4.54 0.88 8.99
N ASP A 32 -3.73 0.82 7.92
CA ASP A 32 -4.16 0.47 6.56
C ASP A 32 -3.65 -0.90 6.08
N GLN A 33 -2.99 -1.66 6.98
CA GLN A 33 -2.37 -2.95 6.67
C GLN A 33 -2.68 -4.00 7.73
N ASP A 34 -2.96 -5.22 7.27
CA ASP A 34 -3.16 -6.40 8.12
C ASP A 34 -2.34 -7.58 7.60
N LEU A 35 -1.84 -8.40 8.51
CA LEU A 35 -1.32 -9.72 8.20
C LEU A 35 -2.36 -10.77 8.54
N TYR A 36 -2.69 -11.63 7.58
CA TYR A 36 -3.53 -12.78 7.78
C TYR A 36 -2.67 -14.04 7.89
N LEU A 37 -3.12 -14.98 8.71
CA LEU A 37 -2.52 -16.30 8.84
C LEU A 37 -3.28 -17.28 7.94
N GLU A 38 -2.62 -17.74 6.88
CA GLU A 38 -3.13 -18.80 6.05
C GLU A 38 -2.63 -20.15 6.59
N ARG A 39 -3.54 -21.01 7.00
CA ARG A 39 -3.20 -22.34 7.50
C ARG A 39 -2.84 -23.26 6.33
N LEU A 40 -1.67 -23.90 6.39
CA LEU A 40 -1.23 -24.87 5.39
C LEU A 40 -1.89 -26.23 5.61
N ASP A 41 -2.07 -26.98 4.52
CA ASP A 41 -2.47 -28.38 4.64
C ASP A 41 -1.33 -29.18 5.29
N PRO A 42 -1.58 -29.91 6.39
CA PRO A 42 -0.56 -30.71 7.07
C PRO A 42 0.03 -31.85 6.22
N GLN A 43 -0.68 -32.29 5.16
CA GLN A 43 -0.26 -33.37 4.27
C GLN A 43 0.46 -32.84 3.04
N ASP A 44 0.11 -31.62 2.58
CA ASP A 44 0.73 -30.96 1.44
C ASP A 44 0.88 -29.46 1.70
N PRO A 45 2.06 -28.98 2.16
CA PRO A 45 2.28 -27.57 2.48
C PRO A 45 2.31 -26.65 1.23
N THR A 46 2.13 -27.18 0.02
CA THR A 46 1.91 -26.38 -1.18
C THR A 46 0.46 -25.91 -1.33
N LEU A 47 -0.43 -26.39 -0.44
CA LEU A 47 -1.83 -26.03 -0.35
C LEU A 47 -2.10 -25.24 0.93
N TYR A 48 -3.08 -24.35 0.90
CA TYR A 48 -3.63 -23.72 2.10
C TYR A 48 -5.09 -24.09 2.28
N LEU A 49 -5.56 -24.06 3.53
CA LEU A 49 -6.92 -24.47 3.89
C LEU A 49 -7.88 -23.29 3.81
N THR A 50 -9.02 -23.52 3.14
CA THR A 50 -10.19 -22.65 3.13
C THR A 50 -11.38 -23.35 3.78
N GLU A 51 -12.52 -22.68 3.89
CA GLU A 51 -13.77 -23.31 4.34
C GLU A 51 -14.21 -24.43 3.41
N ASP A 52 -13.89 -24.35 2.12
CA ASP A 52 -14.25 -25.34 1.10
C ASP A 52 -13.20 -26.46 0.93
N GLY A 53 -12.12 -26.44 1.70
CA GLY A 53 -11.05 -27.44 1.65
C GLY A 53 -9.67 -26.86 1.31
N ALA A 54 -8.72 -27.75 1.00
CA ALA A 54 -7.37 -27.38 0.63
C ALA A 54 -7.31 -26.91 -0.83
N VAL A 55 -6.68 -25.76 -1.07
CA VAL A 55 -6.52 -25.16 -2.40
C VAL A 55 -5.07 -24.74 -2.65
N PRO A 56 -4.58 -24.78 -3.90
CA PRO A 56 -3.22 -24.35 -4.21
C PRO A 56 -3.10 -22.82 -4.13
N PHE A 57 -1.90 -22.34 -3.79
CA PHE A 57 -1.55 -20.93 -3.96
C PHE A 57 -1.61 -20.54 -5.43
N GLU A 58 -2.13 -19.36 -5.72
CA GLU A 58 -1.93 -18.73 -7.02
C GLU A 58 -0.45 -18.33 -7.14
N THR A 59 0.17 -18.61 -8.29
CA THR A 59 1.60 -18.41 -8.50
C THR A 59 1.88 -17.49 -9.68
N ARG A 60 2.95 -16.71 -9.56
CA ARG A 60 3.49 -15.90 -10.65
C ARG A 60 5.00 -15.86 -10.58
N ASP A 61 5.67 -16.20 -11.67
CA ASP A 61 7.12 -16.08 -11.77
C ASP A 61 7.53 -14.65 -12.14
N SER A 62 8.52 -14.14 -11.43
CA SER A 62 9.19 -12.87 -11.70
C SER A 62 10.67 -13.11 -11.96
N VAL A 63 11.14 -12.76 -13.16
CA VAL A 63 12.53 -12.92 -13.54
C VAL A 63 13.29 -11.62 -13.28
N LEU A 64 14.27 -11.68 -12.36
CA LEU A 64 15.16 -10.58 -12.07
C LEU A 64 16.43 -10.68 -12.89
N THR A 65 16.63 -9.74 -13.80
CA THR A 65 17.87 -9.63 -14.57
C THR A 65 18.92 -8.90 -13.75
N ILE A 66 20.05 -9.57 -13.50
CA ILE A 66 21.14 -9.04 -12.69
C ILE A 66 22.32 -8.71 -13.61
N LYS A 67 22.87 -7.49 -13.51
CA LYS A 67 24.04 -7.08 -14.30
C LYS A 67 25.24 -7.97 -13.97
N ASN A 68 25.82 -8.60 -14.99
CA ASN A 68 27.00 -9.49 -14.90
C ASN A 68 26.77 -10.76 -14.06
N ALA A 69 25.53 -11.20 -13.88
CA ALA A 69 25.17 -12.46 -13.22
C ALA A 69 24.02 -13.16 -13.95
N ALA A 70 23.80 -14.43 -13.64
CA ALA A 70 22.64 -15.15 -14.15
C ALA A 70 21.35 -14.54 -13.62
N PRO A 71 20.26 -14.53 -14.41
CA PRO A 71 18.96 -14.09 -13.92
C PRO A 71 18.46 -15.01 -12.79
N VAL A 72 17.69 -14.44 -11.87
CA VAL A 72 17.04 -15.18 -10.78
C VAL A 72 15.54 -15.14 -11.01
N THR A 73 14.89 -16.30 -10.98
CA THR A 73 13.44 -16.41 -11.02
C THR A 73 12.92 -16.52 -9.59
N LEU A 74 11.97 -15.64 -9.23
CA LEU A 74 11.23 -15.68 -7.98
C LEU A 74 9.81 -16.10 -8.28
N THR A 75 9.35 -17.19 -7.66
CA THR A 75 7.95 -17.58 -7.68
C THR A 75 7.23 -16.84 -6.54
N LEU A 76 6.36 -15.93 -6.90
CA LEU A 76 5.51 -15.18 -5.99
C LEU A 76 4.22 -15.95 -5.76
N LEU A 77 3.71 -15.95 -4.53
CA LEU A 77 2.52 -16.68 -4.12
C LEU A 77 1.41 -15.74 -3.67
N TRP A 78 0.15 -16.13 -3.92
CA TRP A 78 -1.04 -15.49 -3.40
C TRP A 78 -1.99 -16.50 -2.79
N ALA A 79 -2.65 -16.11 -1.71
CA ALA A 79 -3.78 -16.84 -1.11
C ALA A 79 -4.92 -15.86 -0.85
N ASN A 80 -6.14 -16.25 -1.18
CA ASN A 80 -7.34 -15.41 -1.01
C ASN A 80 -7.19 -13.99 -1.62
N GLY A 81 -6.50 -13.88 -2.77
CA GLY A 81 -6.23 -12.61 -3.45
C GLY A 81 -5.19 -11.72 -2.77
N ARG A 82 -4.51 -12.20 -1.71
CA ARG A 82 -3.46 -11.47 -0.98
C ARG A 82 -2.09 -12.08 -1.25
N PRO A 83 -1.04 -11.26 -1.46
CA PRO A 83 0.31 -11.77 -1.62
C PRO A 83 0.83 -12.40 -0.33
N VAL A 84 1.51 -13.53 -0.46
CA VAL A 84 2.26 -14.15 0.64
C VAL A 84 3.50 -13.31 0.93
N VAL A 85 3.70 -12.98 2.19
CA VAL A 85 4.89 -12.25 2.66
C VAL A 85 5.96 -13.25 3.06
N PRO A 86 7.14 -13.24 2.41
CA PRO A 86 8.22 -14.16 2.79
C PRO A 86 8.58 -14.01 4.26
N GLY A 87 8.67 -15.13 4.99
CA GLY A 87 8.91 -15.13 6.43
C GLY A 87 10.26 -14.54 6.86
N ASN A 88 11.26 -14.50 5.94
CA ASN A 88 12.53 -13.82 6.18
C ASN A 88 12.43 -12.29 6.00
N ALA A 89 11.36 -11.78 5.38
CA ALA A 89 11.10 -10.36 5.32
C ALA A 89 10.60 -9.85 6.67
N PHE A 90 11.09 -8.68 7.10
CA PHE A 90 10.65 -7.99 8.32
C PHE A 90 10.75 -8.82 9.62
N GLY A 91 11.50 -9.92 9.62
CA GLY A 91 11.64 -10.78 10.80
C GLY A 91 10.40 -11.64 11.13
N LEU A 92 9.47 -11.80 10.20
CA LEU A 92 8.21 -12.52 10.39
C LEU A 92 8.40 -14.01 10.75
N ASN A 93 9.52 -14.64 10.37
CA ASN A 93 9.84 -16.01 10.78
C ASN A 93 9.83 -16.22 12.30
N ASN A 94 10.09 -15.16 13.08
CA ASN A 94 10.16 -15.25 14.54
C ASN A 94 8.77 -15.31 15.19
N ILE A 95 7.74 -14.87 14.49
CA ILE A 95 6.36 -14.80 15.00
C ILE A 95 5.38 -15.68 14.20
N ARG A 96 5.82 -16.27 13.08
CA ARG A 96 4.98 -17.12 12.25
C ARG A 96 4.76 -18.47 12.94
N PRO A 97 3.51 -18.86 13.22
CA PRO A 97 3.21 -20.17 13.75
C PRO A 97 3.58 -21.30 12.77
N ALA A 98 3.99 -22.44 13.28
CA ALA A 98 4.24 -23.61 12.44
C ALA A 98 2.98 -23.99 11.64
N GLY A 99 3.17 -24.40 10.38
CA GLY A 99 2.05 -24.78 9.49
C GLY A 99 1.21 -23.61 9.01
N HIS A 100 1.75 -22.38 9.03
CA HIS A 100 1.06 -21.19 8.52
C HIS A 100 1.99 -20.36 7.64
N GLU A 101 1.37 -19.57 6.74
CA GLU A 101 2.01 -18.48 6.02
C GLU A 101 1.30 -17.16 6.31
N PHE A 102 2.05 -16.03 6.22
CA PHE A 102 1.45 -14.71 6.29
C PHE A 102 1.05 -14.24 4.89
N THR A 103 -0.15 -13.66 4.78
CA THR A 103 -0.55 -12.86 3.62
C THR A 103 -0.80 -11.43 4.02
N LEU A 104 -0.50 -10.49 3.12
CA LEU A 104 -0.66 -9.07 3.35
C LEU A 104 -1.97 -8.56 2.75
N ALA A 105 -2.82 -8.00 3.58
CA ALA A 105 -3.91 -7.12 3.16
C ALA A 105 -3.45 -5.67 3.36
N TRP A 106 -3.41 -4.91 2.29
CA TRP A 106 -3.03 -3.50 2.30
C TRP A 106 -3.87 -2.71 1.29
N THR A 107 -4.42 -1.58 1.70
CA THR A 107 -5.24 -0.74 0.84
C THR A 107 -4.50 -0.25 -0.41
N GLY A 108 -3.16 -0.14 -0.34
CA GLY A 108 -2.29 0.18 -1.48
C GLY A 108 -2.16 -0.92 -2.54
N LEU A 109 -2.69 -2.13 -2.30
CA LEU A 109 -2.74 -3.22 -3.29
C LEU A 109 -4.06 -3.26 -4.07
N ALA A 110 -4.95 -2.29 -3.85
CA ALA A 110 -6.21 -2.21 -4.58
C ALA A 110 -5.97 -1.98 -6.08
N VAL A 111 -6.63 -2.79 -6.92
CA VAL A 111 -6.46 -2.73 -8.39
C VAL A 111 -6.95 -1.40 -9.01
N ASN A 112 -7.78 -0.67 -8.29
CA ASN A 112 -8.33 0.63 -8.69
C ASN A 112 -7.70 1.81 -7.95
N ASP A 113 -6.49 1.64 -7.40
CA ASP A 113 -5.78 2.71 -6.71
C ASP A 113 -5.56 3.95 -7.58
N GLN A 114 -5.94 5.12 -7.05
CA GLN A 114 -5.83 6.42 -7.70
C GLN A 114 -4.79 7.35 -7.04
N SER A 115 -3.94 6.81 -6.18
CA SER A 115 -3.00 7.61 -5.36
C SER A 115 -2.07 8.48 -6.20
N VAL A 116 -1.54 7.97 -7.32
CA VAL A 116 -0.69 8.76 -8.23
C VAL A 116 -1.49 9.90 -8.88
N ALA A 117 -2.73 9.63 -9.29
CA ALA A 117 -3.61 10.67 -9.86
C ALA A 117 -3.96 11.73 -8.82
N ALA A 118 -4.19 11.32 -7.55
CA ALA A 118 -4.47 12.22 -6.44
C ALA A 118 -3.31 13.20 -6.19
N VAL A 119 -2.06 12.72 -6.07
CA VAL A 119 -0.91 13.61 -5.86
C VAL A 119 -0.64 14.54 -7.04
N ILE A 120 -0.87 14.09 -8.28
CA ILE A 120 -0.82 14.97 -9.47
C ILE A 120 -1.94 16.01 -9.39
N GLY A 121 -3.13 15.61 -8.93
CA GLY A 121 -4.26 16.51 -8.72
C GLY A 121 -3.95 17.61 -7.71
N VAL A 122 -3.35 17.26 -6.56
CA VAL A 122 -2.88 18.23 -5.56
C VAL A 122 -1.87 19.22 -6.17
N MET A 123 -0.87 18.72 -6.89
CA MET A 123 0.14 19.56 -7.55
C MET A 123 -0.48 20.57 -8.55
N ARG A 124 -1.63 20.23 -9.14
CA ARG A 124 -2.35 21.07 -10.11
C ARG A 124 -3.45 21.94 -9.50
N ALA A 125 -3.76 21.73 -8.22
CA ALA A 125 -4.81 22.46 -7.54
C ALA A 125 -4.49 23.96 -7.46
N PRO A 126 -5.46 24.84 -7.70
CA PRO A 126 -5.29 26.28 -7.55
C PRO A 126 -5.51 26.76 -6.10
N ASP A 127 -6.21 25.97 -5.27
CA ASP A 127 -6.70 26.33 -3.94
C ASP A 127 -6.88 25.11 -3.02
N VAL A 128 -7.17 25.37 -1.74
CA VAL A 128 -7.39 24.35 -0.71
C VAL A 128 -8.58 23.44 -1.04
N ALA A 129 -9.67 23.96 -1.58
CA ALA A 129 -10.86 23.18 -1.88
C ALA A 129 -10.58 22.12 -2.97
N SER A 130 -9.91 22.53 -4.04
CA SER A 130 -9.50 21.66 -5.14
C SER A 130 -8.45 20.62 -4.67
N GLY A 131 -7.50 21.04 -3.83
CA GLY A 131 -6.51 20.14 -3.24
C GLY A 131 -7.15 19.05 -2.37
N ARG A 132 -8.12 19.40 -1.52
CA ARG A 132 -8.91 18.44 -0.74
C ARG A 132 -9.69 17.47 -1.60
N LEU A 133 -10.29 17.94 -2.69
CA LEU A 133 -11.02 17.08 -3.62
C LEU A 133 -10.09 16.06 -4.29
N ALA A 134 -8.91 16.50 -4.71
CA ALA A 134 -7.91 15.60 -5.29
C ALA A 134 -7.47 14.51 -4.32
N LEU A 135 -7.31 14.84 -3.02
CA LEU A 135 -6.92 13.89 -1.98
C LEU A 135 -7.95 12.80 -1.68
N ALA A 136 -9.19 12.95 -2.08
CA ALA A 136 -10.20 11.90 -1.93
C ALA A 136 -9.86 10.61 -2.72
N GLY A 137 -8.98 10.70 -3.72
CA GLY A 137 -8.48 9.54 -4.48
C GLY A 137 -7.20 8.91 -3.93
N LEU A 138 -6.64 9.43 -2.84
CA LEU A 138 -5.44 8.86 -2.22
C LEU A 138 -5.81 7.64 -1.40
N SER A 139 -5.36 6.44 -1.81
CA SER A 139 -5.58 5.20 -1.06
C SER A 139 -4.42 4.94 -0.11
N ALA A 140 -3.18 4.94 -0.63
CA ALA A 140 -1.96 4.65 0.11
C ALA A 140 -0.72 5.28 -0.55
N PRO A 141 0.37 5.54 0.21
CA PRO A 141 0.42 5.49 1.65
C PRO A 141 -0.43 6.59 2.29
N SER A 142 -0.94 6.33 3.48
CA SER A 142 -1.71 7.33 4.22
C SER A 142 -0.84 8.51 4.65
N MET A 143 -1.32 9.73 4.43
CA MET A 143 -0.56 10.96 4.65
C MET A 143 -1.42 12.06 5.28
N ASN A 144 -0.81 12.85 6.14
CA ASN A 144 -1.36 14.15 6.54
C ASN A 144 -0.88 15.20 5.54
N TYR A 145 -1.82 15.85 4.89
CA TYR A 145 -1.56 16.99 4.02
C TYR A 145 -1.90 18.30 4.74
N THR A 146 -0.93 19.20 4.86
CA THR A 146 -1.17 20.60 5.19
C THR A 146 -1.29 21.36 3.89
N LEU A 147 -2.44 22.01 3.68
CA LEU A 147 -2.78 22.76 2.47
C LEU A 147 -2.98 24.22 2.84
N ALA A 148 -2.50 25.13 2.00
CA ALA A 148 -2.71 26.56 2.20
C ALA A 148 -2.87 27.30 0.87
N ASP A 149 -3.83 28.18 0.81
CA ASP A 149 -3.97 29.21 -0.23
C ASP A 149 -3.98 30.62 0.39
N THR A 150 -4.30 31.64 -0.37
CA THR A 150 -4.31 33.02 0.13
C THR A 150 -5.41 33.32 1.13
N MET A 151 -6.41 32.43 1.29
CA MET A 151 -7.60 32.65 2.11
C MET A 151 -7.80 31.55 3.17
N HIS A 152 -7.25 30.35 2.94
CA HIS A 152 -7.58 29.16 3.74
C HIS A 152 -6.34 28.34 4.07
N ILE A 153 -6.41 27.66 5.20
CA ILE A 153 -5.48 26.61 5.63
C ILE A 153 -6.31 25.38 5.97
N ALA A 154 -5.82 24.20 5.60
CA ALA A 154 -6.45 22.93 5.98
C ALA A 154 -5.41 21.87 6.34
N LEU A 155 -5.75 21.01 7.29
CA LEU A 155 -5.09 19.74 7.55
C LEU A 155 -6.03 18.62 7.12
N VAL A 156 -5.54 17.72 6.26
CA VAL A 156 -6.31 16.59 5.71
C VAL A 156 -5.51 15.31 5.92
N SER A 157 -6.02 14.39 6.73
CA SER A 157 -5.52 13.01 6.75
C SER A 157 -6.15 12.26 5.58
N ALA A 158 -5.34 11.89 4.62
CA ALA A 158 -5.78 11.18 3.41
C ALA A 158 -5.19 9.77 3.38
N GLY A 159 -5.99 8.82 2.91
CA GLY A 159 -5.70 7.40 2.86
C GLY A 159 -6.97 6.59 3.07
N HIS A 160 -6.94 5.31 2.68
CA HIS A 160 -8.06 4.41 2.93
C HIS A 160 -7.75 3.50 4.11
N MET A 161 -8.71 3.31 4.98
CA MET A 161 -8.66 2.30 6.03
C MET A 161 -9.54 1.10 5.64
N PRO A 162 -9.09 -0.14 5.87
CA PRO A 162 -9.93 -1.31 5.64
C PRO A 162 -11.11 -1.31 6.62
N VAL A 163 -12.27 -1.75 6.14
CA VAL A 163 -13.40 -2.09 7.01
C VAL A 163 -13.18 -3.54 7.44
N ARG A 164 -12.84 -3.72 8.71
CA ARG A 164 -12.57 -5.03 9.28
C ARG A 164 -13.86 -5.67 9.80
N ASP A 165 -13.94 -7.01 9.70
CA ASP A 165 -15.00 -7.76 10.35
C ASP A 165 -14.92 -7.51 11.87
N PRO A 166 -16.06 -7.29 12.58
CA PRO A 166 -16.08 -7.16 14.04
C PRO A 166 -15.50 -8.36 14.78
N ALA A 167 -15.52 -9.55 14.16
CA ALA A 167 -14.90 -10.76 14.68
C ALA A 167 -13.40 -10.88 14.38
N HIS A 168 -12.79 -9.86 13.73
CA HIS A 168 -11.37 -9.83 13.45
C HIS A 168 -10.59 -9.81 14.77
N GLU A 169 -9.84 -10.87 15.01
CA GLU A 169 -8.96 -10.96 16.17
C GLU A 169 -7.60 -10.34 15.83
N THR A 170 -7.18 -9.41 16.67
CA THR A 170 -5.81 -8.89 16.65
C THR A 170 -4.95 -9.72 17.61
N LEU A 171 -3.83 -10.24 17.12
CA LEU A 171 -2.81 -10.92 17.92
C LEU A 171 -2.07 -9.94 18.82
#